data_5ec0cc3e063406af5bc845dd743704b8
#
_entry.id   5ec0cc3e063406af5bc845dd743704b8
#
_cell.length_a   1.000
_cell.length_b   1.000
_cell.length_c   1.000
_cell.angle_alpha   90.00
_cell.angle_beta   90.00
_cell.angle_gamma   90.00
#
_symmetry.space_group_name_H-M   'P 1'
#
loop_
_entity.id
_entity.type
_entity.pdbx_description
1 polymer ?
#
loop_
_entity_poly.entity_id
_entity_poly.type
_entity_poly.pdbx_seq_one_letter_code
_entity_poly.pdbx_strand_id
1 'polypeptide(L)'
;DVPGGLAEASVLPRIAQPYFPQYEPQGHVARSLLEAFQKRTGPGVRIAFVHATSYADDRQVMQFLGDYFEENGYRSLYAAPDHLIWREQQAVSLIQGEEGSVGGIVRFYPLEWLPNLSGRTDWGGYYDTQTPSCNHPIAVFAQSKRLPLIWDELGLELPAWRALLPETRAPEAGKFGDGWIYKPALGRVGEGISIREALTPKE
;
A
#
# COMPACT_ATOMS: atom_id res chain seq x y z
N ASP A 1 -1.22 -0.75 0.23
CA ASP A 1 0.11 -0.55 -0.35
C ASP A 1 0.93 0.41 0.48
N VAL A 2 2.25 0.24 0.41
CA VAL A 2 3.21 1.22 0.88
C VAL A 2 3.46 2.21 -0.26
N PRO A 3 3.58 3.53 -0.01
CA PRO A 3 3.94 4.47 -1.06
C PRO A 3 5.29 4.16 -1.70
N GLY A 4 5.35 4.07 -3.03
CA GLY A 4 6.58 3.74 -3.76
C GLY A 4 7.74 4.69 -3.49
N GLY A 5 7.48 5.99 -3.33
CA GLY A 5 8.50 7.00 -3.02
C GLY A 5 8.92 7.11 -1.56
N LEU A 6 8.69 6.08 -0.74
CA LEU A 6 8.96 6.13 0.70
C LEU A 6 10.46 6.22 1.01
N ALA A 7 11.29 5.47 0.29
CA ALA A 7 12.74 5.51 0.45
C ALA A 7 13.29 6.89 0.08
N GLU A 8 12.89 7.42 -1.06
CA GLU A 8 13.27 8.75 -1.54
C GLU A 8 12.80 9.84 -0.57
N ALA A 9 11.56 9.78 -0.10
CA ALA A 9 11.03 10.73 0.88
C ALA A 9 11.78 10.69 2.22
N SER A 10 12.43 9.60 2.54
CA SER A 10 13.24 9.47 3.75
C SER A 10 14.69 9.95 3.57
N VAL A 11 15.24 9.83 2.36
CA VAL A 11 16.66 10.10 2.07
C VAL A 11 16.87 11.46 1.42
N LEU A 12 16.11 11.81 0.39
CA LEU A 12 16.31 13.05 -0.39
C LEU A 12 16.26 14.33 0.47
N PRO A 13 15.36 14.48 1.44
CA PRO A 13 15.35 15.67 2.29
C PRO A 13 16.66 15.87 3.07
N ARG A 14 17.30 14.77 3.50
CA ARG A 14 18.58 14.83 4.21
C ARG A 14 19.73 15.24 3.29
N ILE A 15 19.71 14.77 2.03
CA ILE A 15 20.69 15.15 1.01
C ILE A 15 20.51 16.62 0.63
N ALA A 16 19.26 17.10 0.54
CA ALA A 16 18.95 18.47 0.15
C ALA A 16 19.22 19.50 1.28
N GLN A 17 19.14 19.09 2.55
CA GLN A 17 19.24 19.98 3.70
C GLN A 17 20.46 20.92 3.69
N PRO A 18 21.70 20.47 3.36
CA PRO A 18 22.86 21.35 3.28
C PRO A 18 22.75 22.44 2.22
N TYR A 19 21.98 22.21 1.16
CA TYR A 19 21.77 23.14 0.05
C TYR A 19 20.60 24.09 0.28
N PHE A 20 19.66 23.68 1.14
CA PHE A 20 18.42 24.41 1.44
C PHE A 20 18.19 24.49 2.96
N PRO A 21 19.12 25.13 3.71
CA PRO A 21 19.08 25.12 5.18
C PRO A 21 17.87 25.82 5.77
N GLN A 22 17.17 26.64 4.99
CA GLN A 22 15.95 27.35 5.41
C GLN A 22 14.70 26.44 5.48
N TYR A 23 14.78 25.21 4.96
CA TYR A 23 13.69 24.24 4.99
C TYR A 23 14.01 23.08 5.92
N GLU A 24 13.07 22.69 6.74
CA GLU A 24 13.19 21.50 7.57
C GLU A 24 12.45 20.30 6.92
N PRO A 25 13.10 19.13 6.83
CA PRO A 25 12.42 17.92 6.40
C PRO A 25 11.25 17.59 7.31
N GLN A 26 10.07 17.40 6.74
CA GLN A 26 8.87 17.07 7.51
C GLN A 26 8.72 15.56 7.69
N GLY A 27 8.78 15.11 8.95
CA GLY A 27 8.57 13.73 9.32
C GLY A 27 9.69 12.77 8.90
N HIS A 28 9.48 11.51 9.24
CA HIS A 28 10.33 10.39 8.86
C HIS A 28 9.46 9.14 8.73
N VAL A 29 9.07 8.80 7.51
CA VAL A 29 8.05 7.78 7.26
C VAL A 29 8.44 6.41 7.82
N ALA A 30 9.68 5.97 7.62
CA ALA A 30 10.16 4.69 8.16
C ALA A 30 10.13 4.66 9.69
N ARG A 31 10.48 5.77 10.35
CA ARG A 31 10.36 5.90 11.81
C ARG A 31 8.92 5.78 12.27
N SER A 32 8.00 6.51 11.65
CA SER A 32 6.59 6.47 12.03
C SER A 32 5.99 5.07 11.88
N LEU A 33 6.39 4.34 10.82
CA LEU A 33 6.00 2.96 10.62
C LEU A 33 6.56 2.05 11.71
N LEU A 34 7.86 2.17 12.01
CA LEU A 34 8.50 1.42 13.09
C LEU A 34 7.81 1.67 14.43
N GLU A 35 7.58 2.93 14.80
CA GLU A 35 6.91 3.30 16.05
C GLU A 35 5.49 2.70 16.14
N ALA A 36 4.79 2.58 15.03
CA ALA A 36 3.49 1.92 15.00
C ALA A 36 3.60 0.42 15.29
N PHE A 37 4.62 -0.26 14.77
CA PHE A 37 4.89 -1.66 15.09
C PHE A 37 5.36 -1.84 16.54
N GLN A 38 6.23 -0.97 17.06
CA GLN A 38 6.70 -1.02 18.45
C GLN A 38 5.57 -0.96 19.48
N LYS A 39 4.44 -0.34 19.15
CA LYS A 39 3.24 -0.33 20.01
C LYS A 39 2.52 -1.68 20.09
N ARG A 40 2.82 -2.60 19.20
CA ARG A 40 2.14 -3.89 19.04
C ARG A 40 3.06 -5.09 19.18
N THR A 41 4.35 -4.91 18.96
CA THR A 41 5.37 -5.97 18.92
C THR A 41 6.60 -5.55 19.70
N GLY A 42 7.37 -6.51 20.20
CA GLY A 42 8.65 -6.27 20.89
C GLY A 42 9.86 -6.38 19.95
N PRO A 43 11.05 -6.01 20.44
CA PRO A 43 12.30 -6.24 19.71
C PRO A 43 12.56 -7.73 19.51
N GLY A 44 13.34 -8.08 18.49
CA GLY A 44 13.63 -9.46 18.09
C GLY A 44 12.52 -10.15 17.30
N VAL A 45 11.34 -9.53 17.20
CA VAL A 45 10.22 -10.04 16.41
C VAL A 45 10.56 -9.98 14.93
N ARG A 46 10.13 -11.01 14.19
CA ARG A 46 10.29 -11.11 12.76
C ARG A 46 9.13 -10.42 12.04
N ILE A 47 9.48 -9.46 11.17
CA ILE A 47 8.53 -8.71 10.34
C ILE A 47 8.64 -9.19 8.89
N ALA A 48 7.55 -9.58 8.28
CA ALA A 48 7.49 -9.93 6.87
C ALA A 48 7.24 -8.67 6.03
N PHE A 49 8.18 -8.39 5.12
CA PHE A 49 8.09 -7.35 4.09
C PHE A 49 7.59 -8.01 2.80
N VAL A 50 6.26 -7.95 2.62
CA VAL A 50 5.57 -8.68 1.55
C VAL A 50 5.46 -7.83 0.30
N HIS A 51 5.97 -8.33 -0.82
CA HIS A 51 5.99 -7.61 -2.10
C HIS A 51 5.90 -8.55 -3.29
N ALA A 52 5.69 -8.00 -4.48
CA ALA A 52 5.80 -8.73 -5.74
C ALA A 52 7.28 -8.95 -6.06
N THR A 53 7.77 -10.16 -5.89
CA THR A 53 9.21 -10.48 -6.00
C THR A 53 9.80 -10.29 -7.40
N SER A 54 8.94 -10.20 -8.43
CA SER A 54 9.33 -9.90 -9.81
C SER A 54 9.60 -8.41 -10.08
N TYR A 55 9.21 -7.52 -9.16
CA TYR A 55 9.42 -6.08 -9.30
C TYR A 55 10.58 -5.61 -8.44
N ALA A 56 11.66 -5.15 -9.10
CA ALA A 56 12.88 -4.69 -8.41
C ALA A 56 12.62 -3.47 -7.53
N ASP A 57 11.80 -2.53 -8.00
CA ASP A 57 11.50 -1.28 -7.30
C ASP A 57 10.75 -1.54 -5.99
N ASP A 58 9.74 -2.42 -6.02
CA ASP A 58 9.01 -2.84 -4.83
C ASP A 58 9.95 -3.49 -3.81
N ARG A 59 10.86 -4.33 -4.29
CA ARG A 59 11.86 -4.98 -3.46
C ARG A 59 12.79 -3.98 -2.79
N GLN A 60 13.27 -2.96 -3.52
CA GLN A 60 14.14 -1.93 -2.96
C GLN A 60 13.47 -1.15 -1.83
N VAL A 61 12.20 -0.77 -2.00
CA VAL A 61 11.42 -0.11 -0.94
C VAL A 61 11.30 -1.02 0.29
N MET A 62 11.03 -2.30 0.09
CA MET A 62 10.93 -3.24 1.19
C MET A 62 12.27 -3.51 1.88
N GLN A 63 13.36 -3.58 1.13
CA GLN A 63 14.71 -3.69 1.69
C GLN A 63 15.08 -2.46 2.51
N PHE A 64 14.85 -1.27 1.99
CA PHE A 64 15.07 -0.03 2.74
C PHE A 64 14.33 -0.02 4.10
N LEU A 65 13.07 -0.44 4.11
CA LEU A 65 12.31 -0.54 5.35
C LEU A 65 12.84 -1.65 6.26
N GLY A 66 13.16 -2.80 5.69
CA GLY A 66 13.71 -3.94 6.43
C GLY A 66 15.01 -3.61 7.13
N ASP A 67 15.94 -2.98 6.41
CA ASP A 67 17.22 -2.54 6.97
C ASP A 67 16.99 -1.57 8.13
N TYR A 68 16.07 -0.61 7.97
CA TYR A 68 15.71 0.33 9.03
C TYR A 68 15.13 -0.37 10.27
N PHE A 69 14.33 -1.42 10.07
CA PHE A 69 13.77 -2.22 11.17
C PHE A 69 14.86 -3.05 11.85
N GLU A 70 15.80 -3.62 11.10
CA GLU A 70 16.93 -4.39 11.64
C GLU A 70 17.87 -3.52 12.48
N GLU A 71 18.18 -2.31 12.04
CA GLU A 71 18.93 -1.32 12.82
C GLU A 71 18.25 -0.98 14.16
N ASN A 72 16.95 -1.21 14.26
CA ASN A 72 16.15 -0.98 15.46
C ASN A 72 15.74 -2.27 16.19
N GLY A 73 16.46 -3.38 15.95
CA GLY A 73 16.38 -4.62 16.73
C GLY A 73 15.25 -5.58 16.30
N TYR A 74 14.70 -5.43 15.12
CA TYR A 74 13.77 -6.39 14.51
C TYR A 74 14.51 -7.36 13.58
N ARG A 75 13.82 -8.38 13.11
CA ARG A 75 14.31 -9.30 12.09
C ARG A 75 13.46 -9.16 10.83
N SER A 76 14.08 -8.96 9.68
CA SER A 76 13.37 -8.80 8.41
C SER A 76 13.23 -10.15 7.70
N LEU A 77 12.06 -10.35 7.08
CA LEU A 77 11.76 -11.46 6.20
C LEU A 77 11.15 -10.91 4.91
N TYR A 78 11.83 -11.08 3.79
CA TYR A 78 11.32 -10.62 2.49
C TYR A 78 10.54 -11.75 1.83
N ALA A 79 9.26 -11.52 1.56
CA ALA A 79 8.32 -12.57 1.16
C ALA A 79 7.45 -12.16 -0.04
N ALA A 80 7.14 -13.13 -0.90
CA ALA A 80 5.99 -13.03 -1.78
C ALA A 80 4.70 -13.31 -0.98
N PRO A 81 3.52 -12.88 -1.45
CA PRO A 81 2.28 -13.13 -0.74
C PRO A 81 1.97 -14.60 -0.45
N ASP A 82 2.37 -15.51 -1.35
CA ASP A 82 2.18 -16.94 -1.25
C ASP A 82 3.22 -17.66 -0.36
N HIS A 83 4.19 -16.94 0.16
CA HIS A 83 5.12 -17.46 1.16
C HIS A 83 4.57 -17.43 2.60
N LEU A 84 3.41 -16.83 2.81
CA LEU A 84 2.75 -16.81 4.11
C LEU A 84 1.51 -17.70 4.11
N ILE A 85 1.34 -18.43 5.20
CA ILE A 85 0.11 -19.15 5.55
C ILE A 85 -0.38 -18.67 6.90
N TRP A 86 -1.58 -19.10 7.27
CA TRP A 86 -2.24 -18.66 8.49
C TRP A 86 -2.55 -19.87 9.38
N ARG A 87 -2.09 -19.79 10.62
CA ARG A 87 -2.42 -20.78 11.66
C ARG A 87 -3.03 -20.02 12.83
N GLU A 88 -4.25 -20.37 13.17
CA GLU A 88 -5.00 -19.68 14.25
C GLU A 88 -4.98 -18.14 14.04
N GLN A 89 -5.21 -17.70 12.80
CA GLN A 89 -5.14 -16.30 12.36
C GLN A 89 -3.77 -15.61 12.55
N GLN A 90 -2.72 -16.36 12.81
CA GLN A 90 -1.35 -15.82 12.88
C GLN A 90 -0.58 -16.16 11.60
N ALA A 91 0.21 -15.21 11.13
CA ALA A 91 1.05 -15.41 9.95
C ALA A 91 2.24 -16.34 10.26
N VAL A 92 2.48 -17.27 9.35
CA VAL A 92 3.58 -18.22 9.41
C VAL A 92 4.29 -18.24 8.07
N SER A 93 5.61 -18.13 8.08
CA SER A 93 6.45 -18.23 6.89
C SER A 93 6.66 -19.68 6.46
N LEU A 94 6.58 -19.92 5.15
CA LEU A 94 6.94 -21.17 4.49
C LEU A 94 8.29 -21.11 3.75
N ILE A 95 9.01 -19.99 3.84
CA ILE A 95 10.29 -19.82 3.16
C ILE A 95 11.30 -20.79 3.78
N GLN A 96 11.91 -21.62 2.92
CA GLN A 96 12.90 -22.62 3.34
C GLN A 96 14.06 -21.97 4.11
N GLY A 97 14.33 -22.44 5.31
CA GLY A 97 15.32 -21.90 6.23
C GLY A 97 14.86 -20.67 7.02
N GLU A 98 13.67 -20.15 6.71
CA GLU A 98 13.03 -19.02 7.37
C GLU A 98 11.58 -19.35 7.78
N GLU A 99 11.30 -20.62 8.03
CA GLU A 99 9.99 -21.08 8.46
C GLU A 99 9.63 -20.58 9.85
N GLY A 100 8.34 -20.54 10.14
CA GLY A 100 7.80 -20.26 11.48
C GLY A 100 7.12 -18.90 11.60
N SER A 101 6.83 -18.52 12.84
CA SER A 101 5.98 -17.37 13.16
C SER A 101 6.51 -16.05 12.64
N VAL A 102 5.58 -15.24 12.15
CA VAL A 102 5.78 -13.86 11.73
C VAL A 102 4.99 -12.96 12.68
N GLY A 103 5.66 -12.04 13.34
CA GLY A 103 5.03 -11.18 14.34
C GLY A 103 4.53 -9.84 13.82
N GLY A 104 4.74 -9.56 12.53
CA GLY A 104 4.20 -8.37 11.86
C GLY A 104 4.36 -8.43 10.35
N ILE A 105 3.53 -7.72 9.64
CA ILE A 105 3.50 -7.69 8.17
C ILE A 105 3.52 -6.25 7.68
N VAL A 106 4.49 -5.91 6.84
CA VAL A 106 4.48 -4.70 6.01
C VAL A 106 4.23 -5.16 4.58
N ARG A 107 3.10 -4.76 4.01
CA ARG A 107 2.67 -5.26 2.71
C ARG A 107 2.74 -4.19 1.63
N PHE A 108 3.60 -4.41 0.63
CA PHE A 108 3.66 -3.65 -0.61
C PHE A 108 3.17 -4.51 -1.79
N TYR A 109 2.03 -5.14 -1.59
CA TYR A 109 1.32 -5.91 -2.59
C TYR A 109 -0.16 -5.54 -2.55
N PRO A 110 -0.77 -5.17 -3.68
CA PRO A 110 -2.17 -4.75 -3.72
C PRO A 110 -3.13 -5.84 -3.24
N LEU A 111 -4.02 -5.50 -2.31
CA LEU A 111 -5.01 -6.46 -1.80
C LEU A 111 -5.92 -6.98 -2.91
N GLU A 112 -6.30 -6.12 -3.84
CA GLU A 112 -7.15 -6.45 -4.97
C GLU A 112 -6.50 -7.42 -5.97
N TRP A 113 -5.19 -7.63 -5.88
CA TRP A 113 -4.47 -8.61 -6.69
C TRP A 113 -4.37 -9.98 -6.04
N LEU A 114 -4.56 -10.07 -4.73
CA LEU A 114 -4.45 -11.34 -3.99
C LEU A 114 -5.35 -12.45 -4.57
N PRO A 115 -6.61 -12.18 -4.97
CA PRO A 115 -7.45 -13.20 -5.60
C PRO A 115 -6.92 -13.78 -6.91
N ASN A 116 -5.98 -13.06 -7.57
CA ASN A 116 -5.34 -13.52 -8.81
C ASN A 116 -4.16 -14.48 -8.57
N LEU A 117 -3.75 -14.65 -7.30
CA LEU A 117 -2.73 -15.64 -6.94
C LEU A 117 -3.24 -17.06 -7.19
N SER A 118 -2.31 -18.03 -7.19
CA SER A 118 -2.69 -19.43 -7.42
C SER A 118 -3.73 -19.90 -6.42
N GLY A 119 -4.63 -20.81 -6.82
CA GLY A 119 -5.65 -21.35 -5.93
C GLY A 119 -5.10 -22.17 -4.73
N ARG A 120 -3.79 -22.31 -4.62
CA ARG A 120 -3.11 -22.91 -3.46
C ARG A 120 -2.72 -21.85 -2.41
N THR A 121 -2.80 -20.57 -2.74
CA THR A 121 -2.44 -19.49 -1.84
C THR A 121 -3.62 -19.18 -0.93
N ASP A 122 -3.42 -19.28 0.37
CA ASP A 122 -4.41 -18.87 1.37
C ASP A 122 -4.31 -17.34 1.59
N TRP A 123 -4.74 -16.58 0.58
CA TRP A 123 -4.67 -15.12 0.64
C TRP A 123 -5.74 -14.49 1.53
N GLY A 124 -6.77 -15.25 1.92
CA GLY A 124 -7.85 -14.75 2.78
C GLY A 124 -7.34 -14.22 4.12
N GLY A 125 -6.32 -14.84 4.66
CA GLY A 125 -5.71 -14.43 5.92
C GLY A 125 -5.10 -13.04 5.93
N TYR A 126 -4.80 -12.43 4.78
CA TYR A 126 -4.39 -11.02 4.72
C TYR A 126 -5.51 -10.05 5.12
N TYR A 127 -6.76 -10.49 5.11
CA TYR A 127 -7.92 -9.68 5.47
C TYR A 127 -8.33 -9.80 6.94
N ASP A 128 -8.08 -10.95 7.56
CA ASP A 128 -8.59 -11.25 8.90
C ASP A 128 -7.50 -11.69 9.91
N THR A 129 -6.22 -11.58 9.53
CA THR A 129 -5.12 -11.94 10.43
C THR A 129 -5.10 -11.11 11.71
N GLN A 130 -4.76 -11.76 12.82
CA GLN A 130 -4.44 -11.11 14.09
C GLN A 130 -2.97 -10.65 14.17
N THR A 131 -2.12 -11.07 13.22
CA THR A 131 -0.75 -10.56 13.11
C THR A 131 -0.80 -9.07 12.73
N PRO A 132 -0.17 -8.18 13.51
CA PRO A 132 -0.12 -6.75 13.19
C PRO A 132 0.30 -6.51 11.74
N SER A 133 -0.53 -5.80 10.99
CA SER A 133 -0.34 -5.62 9.55
C SER A 133 -0.47 -4.15 9.15
N CYS A 134 0.42 -3.69 8.32
CA CYS A 134 0.36 -2.43 7.58
C CYS A 134 0.38 -2.75 6.07
N ASN A 135 -0.57 -2.26 5.29
CA ASN A 135 -1.74 -1.49 5.66
C ASN A 135 -2.89 -2.41 6.09
N HIS A 136 -3.77 -1.86 6.91
CA HIS A 136 -5.02 -2.55 7.26
C HIS A 136 -5.87 -2.80 5.99
N PRO A 137 -6.59 -3.92 5.86
CA PRO A 137 -7.38 -4.27 4.67
C PRO A 137 -8.39 -3.20 4.25
N ILE A 138 -8.94 -2.43 5.18
CA ILE A 138 -9.85 -1.32 4.88
C ILE A 138 -9.25 -0.28 3.91
N ALA A 139 -7.93 -0.22 3.81
CA ALA A 139 -7.25 0.69 2.89
C ALA A 139 -7.64 0.46 1.41
N VAL A 140 -8.17 -0.72 1.04
CA VAL A 140 -8.68 -0.98 -0.31
C VAL A 140 -9.82 -0.03 -0.69
N PHE A 141 -10.65 0.37 0.28
CA PHE A 141 -11.72 1.34 0.04
C PHE A 141 -11.15 2.73 -0.28
N ALA A 142 -10.10 3.14 0.41
CA ALA A 142 -9.42 4.42 0.14
C ALA A 142 -8.71 4.45 -1.22
N GLN A 143 -8.32 3.30 -1.76
CA GLN A 143 -7.75 3.19 -3.11
C GLN A 143 -8.81 3.31 -4.21
N SER A 144 -10.05 2.98 -3.89
CA SER A 144 -11.13 3.00 -4.87
C SER A 144 -11.41 4.42 -5.34
N LYS A 145 -11.41 4.62 -6.66
CA LYS A 145 -11.80 5.88 -7.30
C LYS A 145 -13.30 6.17 -7.13
N ARG A 146 -14.04 5.24 -6.54
CA ARG A 146 -15.44 5.43 -6.17
C ARG A 146 -15.60 6.08 -4.79
N LEU A 147 -14.55 6.21 -3.99
CA LEU A 147 -14.63 6.84 -2.67
C LEU A 147 -15.27 8.23 -2.68
N PRO A 148 -14.97 9.12 -3.67
CA PRO A 148 -15.65 10.43 -3.73
C PRO A 148 -17.15 10.38 -3.92
N LEU A 149 -17.71 9.28 -4.41
CA LEU A 149 -19.15 9.12 -4.62
C LEU A 149 -19.95 9.01 -3.31
N ILE A 150 -19.28 8.61 -2.24
CA ILE A 150 -19.91 8.38 -0.92
C ILE A 150 -19.48 9.39 0.14
N TRP A 151 -18.79 10.46 -0.24
CA TRP A 151 -18.29 11.45 0.73
C TRP A 151 -19.39 12.08 1.57
N ASP A 152 -20.55 12.32 1.00
CA ASP A 152 -21.68 12.89 1.73
C ASP A 152 -22.26 11.92 2.76
N GLU A 153 -22.12 10.61 2.52
CA GLU A 153 -22.62 9.55 3.40
C GLU A 153 -21.65 9.26 4.58
N LEU A 154 -20.39 9.68 4.48
CA LEU A 154 -19.38 9.43 5.53
C LEU A 154 -19.61 10.29 6.78
N GLY A 155 -20.48 11.30 6.74
CA GLY A 155 -20.69 12.22 7.84
C GLY A 155 -19.46 13.04 8.23
N LEU A 156 -18.51 13.21 7.29
CA LEU A 156 -17.26 13.95 7.48
C LEU A 156 -17.22 15.20 6.61
N GLU A 157 -16.76 16.29 7.20
CA GLU A 157 -16.36 17.46 6.41
C GLU A 157 -15.00 17.21 5.78
N LEU A 158 -14.92 17.28 4.45
CA LEU A 158 -13.71 17.05 3.66
C LEU A 158 -13.38 18.28 2.79
N PRO A 159 -13.24 19.51 3.38
CA PRO A 159 -13.17 20.73 2.58
C PRO A 159 -11.95 20.75 1.65
N ALA A 160 -10.78 20.32 2.11
CA ALA A 160 -9.57 20.28 1.28
C ALA A 160 -9.71 19.30 0.11
N TRP A 161 -10.24 18.12 0.35
CA TRP A 161 -10.47 17.12 -0.72
C TRP A 161 -11.47 17.64 -1.75
N ARG A 162 -12.56 18.22 -1.30
CA ARG A 162 -13.60 18.80 -2.17
C ARG A 162 -13.09 19.97 -3.00
N ALA A 163 -12.16 20.75 -2.46
CA ALA A 163 -11.55 21.87 -3.18
C ALA A 163 -10.48 21.44 -4.18
N LEU A 164 -9.75 20.37 -3.90
CA LEU A 164 -8.58 19.96 -4.68
C LEU A 164 -8.87 18.88 -5.72
N LEU A 165 -9.84 18.01 -5.46
CA LEU A 165 -10.16 16.92 -6.39
C LEU A 165 -11.22 17.32 -7.40
N PRO A 166 -11.08 16.87 -8.66
CA PRO A 166 -12.12 17.08 -9.67
C PRO A 166 -13.41 16.34 -9.30
N GLU A 167 -14.51 16.83 -9.84
CA GLU A 167 -15.81 16.17 -9.68
C GLU A 167 -15.74 14.71 -10.14
N THR A 168 -16.31 13.83 -9.34
CA THR A 168 -16.42 12.39 -9.63
C THR A 168 -17.88 12.00 -9.70
N ARG A 169 -18.28 11.28 -10.74
CA ARG A 169 -19.65 10.75 -10.93
C ARG A 169 -19.62 9.25 -11.24
N ALA A 170 -20.66 8.57 -10.84
CA ALA A 170 -20.88 7.20 -11.28
C ALA A 170 -21.22 7.16 -12.77
N PRO A 171 -20.79 6.14 -13.52
CA PRO A 171 -21.07 6.02 -14.95
C PRO A 171 -22.57 6.04 -15.28
N GLU A 172 -23.37 5.53 -14.38
CA GLU A 172 -24.83 5.41 -14.51
C GLU A 172 -25.56 6.75 -14.37
N ALA A 173 -24.88 7.80 -13.87
CA ALA A 173 -25.50 9.11 -13.61
C ALA A 173 -25.92 9.87 -14.89
N GLY A 174 -25.59 9.37 -16.07
CA GLY A 174 -26.05 9.94 -17.32
C GLY A 174 -25.00 9.99 -18.43
N LYS A 175 -25.29 10.76 -19.46
CA LYS A 175 -24.36 10.99 -20.59
C LYS A 175 -23.33 12.04 -20.18
N PHE A 176 -22.08 11.68 -20.26
CA PHE A 176 -20.96 12.58 -20.01
C PHE A 176 -20.51 13.21 -21.33
N GLY A 177 -20.32 14.53 -21.31
CA GLY A 177 -19.75 15.28 -22.42
C GLY A 177 -18.24 15.15 -22.52
N ASP A 178 -17.63 15.99 -23.33
CA ASP A 178 -16.18 16.10 -23.43
C ASP A 178 -15.57 16.61 -22.10
N GLY A 179 -14.29 16.32 -21.89
CA GLY A 179 -13.60 16.67 -20.64
C GLY A 179 -13.75 15.66 -19.49
N TRP A 180 -14.50 14.57 -19.69
CA TRP A 180 -14.60 13.50 -18.72
C TRP A 180 -13.59 12.37 -19.00
N ILE A 181 -13.03 11.83 -17.93
CA ILE A 181 -12.12 10.70 -17.96
C ILE A 181 -12.78 9.51 -17.24
N TYR A 182 -12.90 8.42 -17.95
CA TYR A 182 -13.31 7.14 -17.36
C TYR A 182 -12.16 6.46 -16.70
N LYS A 183 -12.34 5.98 -15.46
CA LYS A 183 -11.32 5.26 -14.69
C LYS A 183 -11.92 4.01 -14.06
N PRO A 184 -11.27 2.84 -14.16
CA PRO A 184 -11.64 1.68 -13.36
C PRO A 184 -11.55 2.00 -11.86
N ALA A 185 -12.44 1.42 -11.06
CA ALA A 185 -12.49 1.68 -9.62
C ALA A 185 -11.14 1.43 -8.92
N LEU A 186 -10.45 0.37 -9.27
CA LEU A 186 -9.17 -0.07 -8.68
C LEU A 186 -8.00 -0.08 -9.67
N GLY A 187 -8.18 0.45 -10.89
CA GLY A 187 -7.11 0.52 -11.89
C GLY A 187 -5.89 1.32 -11.43
N ARG A 188 -4.71 0.94 -11.90
CA ARG A 188 -3.42 1.53 -11.53
C ARG A 188 -2.66 1.98 -12.77
N VAL A 189 -1.75 2.94 -12.60
CA VAL A 189 -0.77 3.38 -13.60
C VAL A 189 -1.40 3.66 -14.98
N GLY A 190 -2.61 4.21 -15.00
CA GLY A 190 -3.32 4.50 -16.24
C GLY A 190 -4.07 3.31 -16.85
N GLU A 191 -4.02 2.13 -16.26
CA GLU A 191 -4.73 0.94 -16.74
C GLU A 191 -6.23 1.20 -16.87
N GLY A 192 -6.80 0.87 -18.05
CA GLY A 192 -8.21 0.99 -18.34
C GLY A 192 -8.77 2.42 -18.30
N ILE A 193 -7.91 3.44 -18.34
CA ILE A 193 -8.35 4.83 -18.46
C ILE A 193 -8.79 5.07 -19.89
N SER A 194 -9.99 5.63 -20.06
CA SER A 194 -10.52 6.07 -21.36
C SER A 194 -10.82 7.57 -21.32
N ILE A 195 -10.32 8.27 -22.31
CA ILE A 195 -10.59 9.71 -22.54
C ILE A 195 -11.43 9.78 -23.79
N ARG A 196 -12.63 10.36 -23.69
CA ARG A 196 -13.60 10.33 -24.79
C ARG A 196 -13.05 10.94 -26.08
N GLU A 197 -12.34 12.06 -25.99
CA GLU A 197 -11.78 12.73 -27.17
C GLU A 197 -10.65 11.92 -27.85
N ALA A 198 -10.08 10.94 -27.14
CA ALA A 198 -9.03 10.06 -27.65
C ALA A 198 -9.58 8.72 -28.17
N LEU A 199 -10.86 8.43 -27.97
CA LEU A 199 -11.48 7.18 -28.44
C LEU A 199 -11.71 7.25 -29.94
N THR A 200 -11.40 6.17 -30.63
CA THR A 200 -11.76 6.01 -32.05
C THR A 200 -13.23 5.59 -32.17
N PRO A 201 -13.90 5.87 -33.31
CA PRO A 201 -15.31 5.55 -33.51
C PRO A 201 -15.67 4.06 -33.38
N LYS A 202 -14.69 3.18 -33.19
CA LYS A 202 -14.88 1.72 -33.00
C LYS A 202 -14.74 1.26 -31.55
N GLU A 203 -14.38 2.14 -30.67
CA GLU A 203 -14.24 1.91 -29.21
C GLU A 203 -15.37 2.59 -28.43
#